data_2cc44f80ed1d018809f63d2b5c9d2144
#
_entry.id   2cc44f80ed1d018809f63d2b5c9d2144
#
_cell.length_a   1.000
_cell.length_b   1.000
_cell.length_c   1.000
_cell.angle_alpha   90.00
_cell.angle_beta   90.00
_cell.angle_gamma   90.00
#
_symmetry.space_group_name_H-M   'P 1'
#
loop_
_entity.id
_entity.type
_entity.pdbx_description
1 polymer ?
#
loop_
_entity_poly.entity_id
_entity_poly.type
_entity_poly.pdbx_seq_one_letter_code
_entity_poly.pdbx_strand_id
1 'polypeptide(L)'
;VLKRIDPGRRIATFNTPDGGTVEENYDFLHVIPPMRAPDAVRNSPLSWKEGPWVSEGWMEVERGTLRHVRYRNVFGVGDIAGVPKGKTAASVKWQVPVAVDHLVAEIAGKESDSLYSGYTSCPLITRLGQAMLVEFDYDNNLVPSFPGVIAPLEELWISWVMKTMALKPTYISMLRGRA
;
A
#
# COMPACT_ATOMS: atom_id res chain seq x y z
N VAL A 1 -8.63 9.51 -16.97
CA VAL A 1 -8.46 8.14 -16.40
C VAL A 1 -8.50 7.13 -17.53
N LEU A 2 -7.60 6.13 -17.54
CA LEU A 2 -7.62 5.06 -18.53
C LEU A 2 -8.96 4.29 -18.47
N LYS A 3 -9.63 4.20 -19.60
CA LYS A 3 -10.94 3.54 -19.76
C LYS A 3 -10.82 2.18 -20.45
N ARG A 4 -10.05 2.10 -21.52
CA ARG A 4 -9.93 0.91 -22.36
C ARG A 4 -8.59 0.87 -23.08
N ILE A 5 -8.09 -0.33 -23.35
CA ILE A 5 -6.97 -0.58 -24.23
C ILE A 5 -7.44 -1.49 -25.37
N ASP A 6 -7.11 -1.13 -26.59
CA ASP A 6 -7.26 -1.96 -27.77
C ASP A 6 -5.84 -2.37 -28.24
N PRO A 7 -5.37 -3.56 -27.87
CA PRO A 7 -4.00 -3.98 -28.21
C PRO A 7 -3.83 -4.27 -29.70
N GLY A 8 -4.90 -4.63 -30.42
CA GLY A 8 -4.84 -4.91 -31.84
C GLY A 8 -4.63 -3.64 -32.67
N ARG A 9 -5.26 -2.55 -32.27
CA ARG A 9 -5.14 -1.22 -32.91
C ARG A 9 -4.05 -0.36 -32.28
N ARG A 10 -3.47 -0.79 -31.14
CA ARG A 10 -2.53 -0.02 -30.30
C ARG A 10 -3.10 1.34 -29.88
N ILE A 11 -4.36 1.33 -29.42
CA ILE A 11 -5.06 2.52 -28.97
C ILE A 11 -5.41 2.40 -27.48
N ALA A 12 -5.08 3.43 -26.71
CA ALA A 12 -5.53 3.61 -25.34
C ALA A 12 -6.60 4.70 -25.29
N THR A 13 -7.77 4.43 -24.72
CA THR A 13 -8.86 5.38 -24.57
C THR A 13 -8.91 5.87 -23.12
N PHE A 14 -8.95 7.18 -22.92
CA PHE A 14 -9.03 7.81 -21.58
C PHE A 14 -10.32 8.60 -21.43
N ASN A 15 -10.90 8.58 -20.22
CA ASN A 15 -11.94 9.55 -19.84
C ASN A 15 -11.26 10.87 -19.49
N THR A 16 -11.79 11.96 -20.03
CA THR A 16 -11.36 13.33 -19.74
C THR A 16 -12.16 13.91 -18.56
N PRO A 17 -11.64 14.94 -17.86
CA PRO A 17 -12.33 15.56 -16.72
C PRO A 17 -13.70 16.17 -17.06
N ASP A 18 -13.89 16.59 -18.30
CA ASP A 18 -15.15 17.15 -18.83
C ASP A 18 -16.19 16.08 -19.21
N GLY A 19 -15.91 14.79 -18.94
CA GLY A 19 -16.80 13.66 -19.23
C GLY A 19 -16.69 13.11 -20.65
N GLY A 20 -15.80 13.67 -21.47
CA GLY A 20 -15.48 13.16 -22.81
C GLY A 20 -14.52 11.97 -22.81
N THR A 21 -14.06 11.59 -23.98
CA THR A 21 -13.02 10.58 -24.16
C THR A 21 -12.00 11.04 -25.19
N VAL A 22 -10.73 10.65 -24.98
CA VAL A 22 -9.64 10.83 -25.94
C VAL A 22 -9.00 9.48 -26.24
N GLU A 23 -8.62 9.28 -27.49
CA GLU A 23 -7.87 8.10 -27.92
C GLU A 23 -6.43 8.50 -28.23
N GLU A 24 -5.48 7.71 -27.70
CA GLU A 24 -4.04 7.90 -27.93
C GLU A 24 -3.45 6.64 -28.52
N ASN A 25 -2.67 6.81 -29.59
CA ASN A 25 -1.89 5.72 -30.17
C ASN A 25 -0.62 5.48 -29.36
N TYR A 26 -0.17 4.24 -29.27
CA TYR A 26 1.07 3.89 -28.60
C TYR A 26 1.86 2.84 -29.38
N ASP A 27 3.17 2.97 -29.36
CA ASP A 27 4.11 1.93 -29.80
C ASP A 27 4.50 1.02 -28.64
N PHE A 28 4.63 1.59 -27.44
CA PHE A 28 4.86 0.89 -26.19
C PHE A 28 3.91 1.44 -25.13
N LEU A 29 3.26 0.54 -24.35
CA LEU A 29 2.36 0.91 -23.27
C LEU A 29 2.75 0.18 -21.99
N HIS A 30 3.12 0.95 -20.95
CA HIS A 30 3.24 0.46 -19.59
C HIS A 30 1.99 0.86 -18.81
N VAL A 31 1.23 -0.12 -18.36
CA VAL A 31 -0.02 0.11 -17.61
C VAL A 31 -0.09 -0.79 -16.39
N ILE A 32 -0.56 -0.23 -15.29
CA ILE A 32 -0.84 -0.97 -14.07
C ILE A 32 -2.37 -1.04 -13.94
N PRO A 33 -2.96 -2.26 -14.02
CA PRO A 33 -4.40 -2.40 -13.83
C PRO A 33 -4.79 -2.08 -12.38
N PRO A 34 -6.04 -1.66 -12.12
CA PRO A 34 -6.54 -1.48 -10.76
C PRO A 34 -6.36 -2.75 -9.92
N MET A 35 -5.78 -2.59 -8.75
CA MET A 35 -5.66 -3.70 -7.80
C MET A 35 -7.03 -4.07 -7.22
N ARG A 36 -7.25 -5.35 -7.00
CA ARG A 36 -8.41 -5.89 -6.28
C ARG A 36 -8.01 -7.12 -5.48
N ALA A 37 -8.80 -7.47 -4.48
CA ALA A 37 -8.55 -8.65 -3.66
C ALA A 37 -8.65 -9.93 -4.49
N PRO A 38 -7.90 -10.98 -4.13
CA PRO A 38 -8.10 -12.33 -4.66
C PRO A 38 -9.54 -12.81 -4.44
N ASP A 39 -10.05 -13.61 -5.38
CA ASP A 39 -11.43 -14.10 -5.35
C ASP A 39 -11.76 -14.87 -4.06
N ALA A 40 -10.79 -15.56 -3.46
CA ALA A 40 -10.95 -16.26 -2.19
C ALA A 40 -11.37 -15.32 -1.04
N VAL A 41 -10.89 -14.08 -1.02
CA VAL A 41 -11.31 -13.08 -0.02
C VAL A 41 -12.51 -12.28 -0.51
N ARG A 42 -12.49 -11.83 -1.75
CA ARG A 42 -13.55 -11.03 -2.36
C ARG A 42 -14.91 -11.71 -2.27
N ASN A 43 -14.99 -13.03 -2.51
CA ASN A 43 -16.22 -13.81 -2.50
C ASN A 43 -16.52 -14.42 -1.12
N SER A 44 -15.76 -14.06 -0.08
CA SER A 44 -15.94 -14.56 1.28
C SER A 44 -16.69 -13.56 2.18
N PRO A 45 -17.08 -13.99 3.39
CA PRO A 45 -17.60 -13.06 4.41
C PRO A 45 -16.56 -12.06 4.92
N LEU A 46 -15.27 -12.22 4.58
CA LEU A 46 -14.20 -11.33 5.07
C LEU A 46 -14.12 -10.01 4.32
N SER A 47 -14.66 -9.92 3.09
CA SER A 47 -14.60 -8.68 2.33
C SER A 47 -15.55 -7.62 2.86
N TRP A 48 -15.23 -6.35 2.59
CA TRP A 48 -16.14 -5.23 2.81
C TRP A 48 -17.50 -5.48 2.14
N LYS A 49 -18.58 -5.27 2.89
CA LYS A 49 -19.97 -5.41 2.40
C LYS A 49 -20.59 -4.07 2.07
N GLU A 50 -20.13 -3.02 2.75
CA GLU A 50 -20.58 -1.65 2.55
C GLU A 50 -19.40 -0.71 2.62
N GLY A 51 -19.48 0.46 1.97
CA GLY A 51 -18.43 1.48 2.05
C GLY A 51 -17.46 1.49 0.86
N PRO A 52 -16.33 2.19 0.99
CA PRO A 52 -15.50 2.58 -0.15
C PRO A 52 -14.70 1.44 -0.80
N TRP A 53 -14.55 0.29 -0.13
CA TRP A 53 -13.68 -0.80 -0.59
C TRP A 53 -14.43 -2.02 -1.14
N VAL A 54 -15.74 -1.92 -1.32
CA VAL A 54 -16.60 -3.02 -1.78
C VAL A 54 -16.25 -3.45 -3.20
N SER A 55 -16.00 -2.49 -4.08
CA SER A 55 -15.71 -2.76 -5.51
C SER A 55 -14.44 -3.58 -5.71
N GLU A 56 -13.42 -3.35 -4.90
CA GLU A 56 -12.14 -4.06 -4.95
C GLU A 56 -12.15 -5.37 -4.15
N GLY A 57 -13.13 -5.53 -3.25
CA GLY A 57 -13.32 -6.72 -2.42
C GLY A 57 -12.26 -6.93 -1.35
N TRP A 58 -11.62 -5.85 -0.87
CA TRP A 58 -10.63 -5.94 0.20
C TRP A 58 -11.22 -6.47 1.50
N MET A 59 -10.36 -7.03 2.36
CA MET A 59 -10.77 -7.50 3.69
C MET A 59 -11.20 -6.33 4.56
N GLU A 60 -12.35 -6.48 5.22
CA GLU A 60 -12.89 -5.47 6.12
C GLU A 60 -12.20 -5.50 7.48
N VAL A 61 -11.26 -4.60 7.67
CA VAL A 61 -10.51 -4.48 8.92
C VAL A 61 -10.66 -3.09 9.52
N GLU A 62 -10.54 -3.01 10.84
CA GLU A 62 -10.40 -1.75 11.54
C GLU A 62 -9.01 -1.18 11.23
N ARG A 63 -8.95 0.11 10.89
CA ARG A 63 -7.75 0.72 10.31
C ARG A 63 -6.53 0.80 11.25
N GLY A 64 -6.80 0.87 12.56
CA GLY A 64 -5.74 0.99 13.56
C GLY A 64 -5.23 -0.37 14.05
N THR A 65 -6.13 -1.31 14.33
CA THR A 65 -5.78 -2.63 14.87
C THR A 65 -5.53 -3.68 13.79
N LEU A 66 -5.98 -3.42 12.55
CA LEU A 66 -5.93 -4.35 11.42
C LEU A 66 -6.71 -5.64 11.65
N ARG A 67 -7.54 -5.67 12.69
CA ARG A 67 -8.42 -6.78 13.04
C ARG A 67 -9.69 -6.69 12.21
N HIS A 68 -10.19 -7.84 11.77
CA HIS A 68 -11.47 -7.91 11.06
C HIS A 68 -12.62 -7.48 11.96
N VAL A 69 -13.49 -6.60 11.44
CA VAL A 69 -14.59 -5.98 12.24
C VAL A 69 -15.61 -6.98 12.77
N ARG A 70 -15.80 -8.14 12.14
CA ARG A 70 -16.76 -9.20 12.53
C ARG A 70 -16.11 -10.44 13.11
N TYR A 71 -14.83 -10.70 12.84
CA TYR A 71 -14.13 -11.93 13.26
C TYR A 71 -12.88 -11.57 14.03
N ARG A 72 -12.94 -11.62 15.35
CA ARG A 72 -11.86 -11.19 16.25
C ARG A 72 -10.54 -11.93 16.06
N ASN A 73 -10.57 -13.16 15.58
CA ASN A 73 -9.43 -14.02 15.32
C ASN A 73 -8.86 -13.89 13.90
N VAL A 74 -9.34 -12.91 13.10
CA VAL A 74 -8.88 -12.67 11.74
C VAL A 74 -8.24 -11.29 11.65
N PHE A 75 -7.08 -11.22 11.02
CA PHE A 75 -6.33 -10.00 10.79
C PHE A 75 -5.99 -9.86 9.30
N GLY A 76 -5.99 -8.63 8.79
CA GLY A 76 -5.58 -8.33 7.43
C GLY A 76 -4.43 -7.34 7.40
N VAL A 77 -3.30 -7.73 6.80
CA VAL A 77 -2.12 -6.88 6.65
C VAL A 77 -1.66 -6.82 5.20
N GLY A 78 -0.99 -5.77 4.79
CA GLY A 78 -0.53 -5.57 3.42
C GLY A 78 -1.66 -5.30 2.44
N ASP A 79 -1.51 -5.79 1.23
CA ASP A 79 -2.39 -5.48 0.11
C ASP A 79 -3.84 -5.93 0.31
N ILE A 80 -4.07 -6.93 1.14
CA ILE A 80 -5.42 -7.43 1.41
C ILE A 80 -6.24 -6.53 2.31
N ALA A 81 -5.60 -5.72 3.16
CA ALA A 81 -6.30 -4.84 4.11
C ALA A 81 -7.08 -3.75 3.38
N GLY A 82 -8.37 -3.66 3.65
CA GLY A 82 -9.24 -2.59 3.17
C GLY A 82 -9.11 -1.33 4.01
N VAL A 83 -7.95 -0.68 3.92
CA VAL A 83 -7.61 0.56 4.62
C VAL A 83 -7.18 1.65 3.63
N PRO A 84 -7.27 2.94 4.01
CA PRO A 84 -7.02 4.06 3.08
C PRO A 84 -5.61 4.06 2.47
N LYS A 85 -4.63 3.56 3.22
CA LYS A 85 -3.21 3.49 2.84
C LYS A 85 -2.57 2.23 3.41
N GLY A 86 -1.36 1.89 2.92
CA GLY A 86 -0.60 0.82 3.53
C GLY A 86 -0.44 -0.42 2.65
N LYS A 87 -0.58 -0.28 1.34
CA LYS A 87 -0.33 -1.36 0.37
C LYS A 87 1.11 -1.30 -0.17
N THR A 88 2.09 -1.15 0.74
CA THR A 88 3.52 -1.18 0.43
C THR A 88 4.26 -2.09 1.40
N ALA A 89 5.42 -2.63 1.00
CA ALA A 89 6.25 -3.45 1.89
C ALA A 89 6.69 -2.68 3.15
N ALA A 90 6.95 -1.38 3.02
CA ALA A 90 7.27 -0.52 4.16
C ALA A 90 6.11 -0.43 5.15
N SER A 91 4.88 -0.35 4.67
CA SER A 91 3.68 -0.36 5.52
C SER A 91 3.51 -1.68 6.26
N VAL A 92 3.75 -2.82 5.58
CA VAL A 92 3.65 -4.15 6.18
C VAL A 92 4.60 -4.29 7.36
N LYS A 93 5.80 -3.71 7.29
CA LYS A 93 6.76 -3.70 8.41
C LYS A 93 6.16 -3.12 9.69
N TRP A 94 5.27 -2.13 9.59
CA TRP A 94 4.60 -1.49 10.72
C TRP A 94 3.24 -2.13 11.05
N GLN A 95 2.58 -2.73 10.08
CA GLN A 95 1.30 -3.41 10.26
C GLN A 95 1.46 -4.75 11.02
N VAL A 96 2.49 -5.54 10.67
CA VAL A 96 2.69 -6.87 11.25
C VAL A 96 2.87 -6.83 12.76
N PRO A 97 3.74 -5.97 13.37
CA PRO A 97 3.84 -5.87 14.82
C PRO A 97 2.50 -5.57 15.50
N VAL A 98 1.73 -4.63 14.97
CA VAL A 98 0.40 -4.30 15.52
C VAL A 98 -0.54 -5.50 15.49
N ALA A 99 -0.63 -6.18 14.35
CA ALA A 99 -1.48 -7.38 14.24
C ALA A 99 -1.02 -8.51 15.18
N VAL A 100 0.30 -8.69 15.34
CA VAL A 100 0.87 -9.69 16.26
C VAL A 100 0.58 -9.33 17.71
N ASP A 101 0.73 -8.07 18.12
CA ASP A 101 0.43 -7.63 19.49
C ASP A 101 -1.04 -7.90 19.84
N HIS A 102 -1.97 -7.59 18.94
CA HIS A 102 -3.38 -7.91 19.15
C HIS A 102 -3.66 -9.41 19.16
N LEU A 103 -3.00 -10.19 18.31
CA LEU A 103 -3.14 -11.63 18.27
C LEU A 103 -2.64 -12.27 19.59
N VAL A 104 -1.46 -11.86 20.06
CA VAL A 104 -0.88 -12.37 21.32
C VAL A 104 -1.74 -11.97 22.51
N ALA A 105 -2.24 -10.74 22.54
CA ALA A 105 -3.15 -10.28 23.57
C ALA A 105 -4.45 -11.11 23.60
N GLU A 106 -5.06 -11.36 22.43
CA GLU A 106 -6.27 -12.19 22.32
C GLU A 106 -6.04 -13.62 22.85
N ILE A 107 -4.91 -14.25 22.49
CA ILE A 107 -4.53 -15.59 22.99
C ILE A 107 -4.35 -15.57 24.52
N ALA A 108 -3.83 -14.50 25.09
CA ALA A 108 -3.61 -14.33 26.52
C ALA A 108 -4.86 -13.85 27.29
N GLY A 109 -6.00 -13.63 26.62
CA GLY A 109 -7.21 -13.07 27.23
C GLY A 109 -7.03 -11.61 27.68
N LYS A 110 -6.18 -10.85 27.00
CA LYS A 110 -5.87 -9.43 27.27
C LYS A 110 -6.25 -8.56 26.09
N GLU A 111 -6.17 -7.25 26.27
CA GLU A 111 -6.29 -6.27 25.21
C GLU A 111 -4.89 -5.67 24.89
N SER A 112 -4.75 -5.12 23.68
CA SER A 112 -3.55 -4.41 23.25
C SER A 112 -3.93 -2.99 22.81
N ASP A 113 -3.08 -2.02 23.12
CA ASP A 113 -3.21 -0.62 22.73
C ASP A 113 -2.42 -0.28 21.45
N SER A 114 -1.78 -1.26 20.82
CA SER A 114 -1.02 -1.09 19.60
C SER A 114 -1.89 -0.60 18.45
N LEU A 115 -1.47 0.49 17.78
CA LEU A 115 -2.20 1.06 16.65
C LEU A 115 -1.28 1.34 15.46
N TYR A 116 -1.75 0.98 14.29
CA TYR A 116 -1.13 1.36 13.02
C TYR A 116 -1.60 2.75 12.60
N SER A 117 -0.66 3.65 12.39
CA SER A 117 -0.92 5.07 12.04
C SER A 117 -1.24 5.31 10.57
N GLY A 118 -1.15 4.29 9.72
CA GLY A 118 -1.25 4.46 8.28
C GLY A 118 0.09 4.77 7.61
N TYR A 119 1.21 4.60 8.33
CA TYR A 119 2.53 4.82 7.74
C TYR A 119 2.67 4.10 6.42
N THR A 120 3.04 4.85 5.41
CA THR A 120 3.36 4.33 4.09
C THR A 120 4.57 5.04 3.53
N SER A 121 5.40 4.32 2.80
CA SER A 121 6.57 4.87 2.13
C SER A 121 6.59 4.44 0.68
N CYS A 122 6.87 5.40 -0.19
CA CYS A 122 6.98 5.18 -1.62
C CYS A 122 8.25 5.87 -2.14
N PRO A 123 9.40 5.19 -2.11
CA PRO A 123 10.62 5.72 -2.73
C PRO A 123 10.43 5.83 -4.24
N LEU A 124 10.38 7.05 -4.77
CA LEU A 124 10.15 7.36 -6.17
C LEU A 124 11.48 7.71 -6.85
N ILE A 125 11.92 6.87 -7.80
CA ILE A 125 13.06 7.21 -8.67
C ILE A 125 12.59 8.22 -9.68
N THR A 126 13.19 9.40 -9.68
CA THR A 126 12.86 10.50 -10.57
C THR A 126 13.78 10.55 -11.78
N ARG A 127 15.05 10.18 -11.58
CA ARG A 127 16.06 10.00 -12.64
C ARG A 127 17.22 9.14 -12.15
N LEU A 128 18.12 8.80 -13.04
CA LEU A 128 19.33 8.08 -12.66
C LEU A 128 20.13 8.86 -11.59
N GLY A 129 20.41 8.20 -10.48
CA GLY A 129 21.14 8.79 -9.35
C GLY A 129 20.29 9.68 -8.44
N GLN A 130 18.98 9.78 -8.64
CA GLN A 130 18.10 10.57 -7.78
C GLN A 130 16.77 9.88 -7.50
N ALA A 131 16.30 10.01 -6.25
CA ALA A 131 15.00 9.56 -5.82
C ALA A 131 14.46 10.46 -4.70
N MET A 132 13.15 10.48 -4.57
CA MET A 132 12.44 11.07 -3.44
C MET A 132 12.03 9.95 -2.49
N LEU A 133 12.19 10.16 -1.18
CA LEU A 133 11.66 9.28 -0.15
C LEU A 133 10.41 9.93 0.44
N VAL A 134 9.26 9.51 -0.07
CA VAL A 134 7.97 10.06 0.37
C VAL A 134 7.38 9.14 1.43
N GLU A 135 7.15 9.68 2.62
CA GLU A 135 6.65 8.95 3.78
C GLU A 135 5.55 9.74 4.44
N PHE A 136 4.39 9.14 4.66
CA PHE A 136 3.23 9.80 5.23
C PHE A 136 2.33 8.83 6.02
N ASP A 137 1.50 9.39 6.89
CA ASP A 137 0.48 8.68 7.68
C ASP A 137 -0.91 8.70 7.01
N TYR A 138 -1.95 8.24 7.72
CA TYR A 138 -3.35 8.28 7.24
C TYR A 138 -3.84 9.68 6.91
N ASP A 139 -3.38 10.68 7.62
CA ASP A 139 -3.84 12.07 7.50
C ASP A 139 -3.02 12.89 6.50
N ASN A 140 -2.09 12.24 5.75
CA ASN A 140 -1.14 12.83 4.82
C ASN A 140 -0.07 13.72 5.48
N ASN A 141 0.14 13.59 6.79
CA ASN A 141 1.28 14.23 7.42
C ASN A 141 2.57 13.53 6.97
N LEU A 142 3.60 14.31 6.72
CA LEU A 142 4.93 13.77 6.46
C LEU A 142 5.51 13.17 7.75
N VAL A 143 5.92 11.92 7.70
CA VAL A 143 6.49 11.17 8.83
C VAL A 143 7.84 10.55 8.44
N PRO A 144 8.87 11.38 8.18
CA PRO A 144 10.14 10.90 7.66
C PRO A 144 10.84 9.97 8.64
N SER A 145 11.33 8.82 8.15
CA SER A 145 12.12 7.86 8.93
C SER A 145 13.50 8.40 9.33
N PHE A 146 13.99 9.41 8.63
CA PHE A 146 15.32 10.01 8.86
C PHE A 146 15.21 11.53 8.96
N PRO A 147 14.55 12.07 10.01
CA PRO A 147 14.34 13.51 10.15
C PRO A 147 15.68 14.23 10.28
N GLY A 148 15.85 15.32 9.53
CA GLY A 148 17.07 16.13 9.52
C GLY A 148 18.23 15.52 8.70
N VAL A 149 18.10 14.31 8.18
CA VAL A 149 19.10 13.65 7.33
C VAL A 149 18.61 13.52 5.88
N ILE A 150 17.38 13.11 5.70
CA ILE A 150 16.74 13.00 4.39
C ILE A 150 15.56 13.97 4.37
N ALA A 151 15.64 14.98 3.51
CA ALA A 151 14.55 15.90 3.30
C ALA A 151 13.42 15.19 2.52
N PRO A 152 12.21 15.11 3.09
CA PRO A 152 11.08 14.56 2.37
C PRO A 152 10.74 15.45 1.16
N LEU A 153 10.26 14.85 0.08
CA LEU A 153 9.88 15.51 -1.18
C LEU A 153 11.03 16.15 -1.95
N GLU A 154 12.28 15.93 -1.56
CA GLU A 154 13.45 16.35 -2.34
C GLU A 154 14.08 15.19 -3.11
N GLU A 155 14.56 15.50 -4.32
CA GLU A 155 15.32 14.56 -5.14
C GLU A 155 16.75 14.44 -4.63
N LEU A 156 17.07 13.35 -3.95
CA LEU A 156 18.37 13.15 -3.31
C LEU A 156 19.08 11.89 -3.84
N TRP A 157 20.39 12.00 -4.00
CA TRP A 157 21.25 10.86 -4.33
C TRP A 157 21.22 9.79 -3.24
N ILE A 158 21.21 10.19 -1.96
CA ILE A 158 21.13 9.23 -0.84
C ILE A 158 19.86 8.40 -0.87
N SER A 159 18.72 9.01 -1.22
CA SER A 159 17.44 8.31 -1.39
C SER A 159 17.50 7.30 -2.54
N TRP A 160 18.21 7.62 -3.62
CA TRP A 160 18.45 6.71 -4.73
C TRP A 160 19.32 5.51 -4.31
N VAL A 161 20.41 5.74 -3.57
CA VAL A 161 21.26 4.67 -3.03
C VAL A 161 20.47 3.77 -2.10
N MET A 162 19.68 4.34 -1.19
CA MET A 162 18.81 3.57 -0.31
C MET A 162 17.82 2.70 -1.12
N LYS A 163 17.17 3.27 -2.12
CA LYS A 163 16.22 2.54 -2.97
C LYS A 163 16.88 1.39 -3.73
N THR A 164 18.05 1.61 -4.30
CA THR A 164 18.69 0.65 -5.21
C THR A 164 19.55 -0.38 -4.50
N MET A 165 20.14 -0.04 -3.34
CA MET A 165 21.09 -0.89 -2.62
C MET A 165 20.56 -1.40 -1.28
N ALA A 166 19.91 -0.56 -0.47
CA ALA A 166 19.55 -0.93 0.90
C ALA A 166 18.19 -1.67 0.98
N LEU A 167 17.23 -1.41 0.13
CA LEU A 167 15.90 -2.02 0.24
C LEU A 167 15.92 -3.55 0.07
N LYS A 168 16.70 -4.09 -0.83
CA LYS A 168 16.77 -5.55 -1.05
C LYS A 168 17.27 -6.30 0.19
N PRO A 169 18.44 -5.96 0.79
CA PRO A 169 18.89 -6.63 2.02
C PRO A 169 17.93 -6.38 3.20
N THR A 170 17.32 -5.19 3.32
CA THR A 170 16.31 -4.92 4.34
C THR A 170 15.12 -5.85 4.18
N TYR A 171 14.58 -6.00 2.96
CA TYR A 171 13.47 -6.90 2.68
C TYR A 171 13.80 -8.36 3.05
N ILE A 172 15.00 -8.84 2.67
CA ILE A 172 15.44 -10.20 3.03
C ILE A 172 15.56 -10.35 4.56
N SER A 173 16.02 -9.31 5.26
CA SER A 173 16.11 -9.28 6.73
C SER A 173 14.74 -9.37 7.38
N MET A 174 13.76 -8.62 6.86
CA MET A 174 12.35 -8.67 7.31
C MET A 174 11.76 -10.08 7.17
N LEU A 175 11.97 -10.73 6.01
CA LEU A 175 11.49 -12.10 5.78
C LEU A 175 12.10 -13.13 6.77
N ARG A 176 13.24 -12.80 7.35
CA ARG A 176 13.92 -13.62 8.37
C ARG A 176 13.60 -13.20 9.80
N GLY A 177 12.68 -12.26 10.01
CA GLY A 177 12.36 -11.70 11.33
C GLY A 177 13.52 -10.93 11.98
N ARG A 178 14.39 -10.30 11.19
CA ARG A 178 15.60 -9.60 11.67
C ARG A 178 15.61 -8.10 11.38
N ALA A 179 14.47 -7.49 11.08
CA ALA A 179 14.36 -6.06 10.78
C ALA A 179 13.21 -5.41 11.55
#